data_b6de5f0c3197679d679a1c47121d1fa1
#
_entry.id   b6de5f0c3197679d679a1c47121d1fa1
#
_cell.length_a   1.000
_cell.length_b   1.000
_cell.length_c   1.000
_cell.angle_alpha   90.00
_cell.angle_beta   90.00
_cell.angle_gamma   90.00
#
_symmetry.space_group_name_H-M   'P 1'
#
loop_
_entity.id
_entity.type
_entity.pdbx_description
1 polymer ?
#
loop_
_entity_poly.entity_id
_entity_poly.type
_entity_poly.pdbx_seq_one_letter_code
_entity_poly.pdbx_strand_id
1 'polypeptide(L)'
;MKVALYCRVSTSTKDQTTENQLRELNSCCDRMGYEVVKIYEDEVSGAKSREKRPAYSELCKDAFLKKFDIVIGWDVSRFGRSMKEFVSFLSGMDDKGIGVIAVKNGLETFSSSGRMMMKLIGVLEEWNLEMLKERTNAGLARTVANGTKLGRKSVLTPSIKRKILDLKGNGSSIRNIADEVGINRGAVQRFLQVA
;
A
#
# COMPACT_ATOMS: atom_id res chain seq x y z
N MET A 1 -10.89 -30.58 -0.12
CA MET A 1 -10.87 -29.15 0.24
C MET A 1 -11.00 -28.35 -1.05
N LYS A 2 -11.80 -27.29 -1.02
CA LYS A 2 -11.99 -26.38 -2.16
C LYS A 2 -10.85 -25.38 -2.20
N VAL A 3 -10.20 -25.23 -3.35
CA VAL A 3 -9.06 -24.32 -3.47
C VAL A 3 -9.24 -23.32 -4.61
N ALA A 4 -8.71 -22.10 -4.38
CA ALA A 4 -8.57 -21.09 -5.38
C ALA A 4 -7.11 -20.99 -5.83
N LEU A 5 -6.84 -20.88 -7.12
CA LEU A 5 -5.50 -20.62 -7.64
C LEU A 5 -5.35 -19.14 -7.96
N TYR A 6 -4.21 -18.55 -7.59
CA TYR A 6 -3.88 -17.18 -7.94
C TYR A 6 -2.56 -17.11 -8.70
N CYS A 7 -2.61 -16.60 -9.91
CA CYS A 7 -1.46 -16.39 -10.78
C CYS A 7 -1.28 -14.92 -11.10
N ARG A 8 -0.03 -14.47 -11.12
CA ARG A 8 0.35 -13.12 -11.55
C ARG A 8 1.63 -13.16 -12.37
N VAL A 9 1.56 -12.66 -13.59
CA VAL A 9 2.71 -12.58 -14.50
C VAL A 9 2.98 -11.12 -14.91
N SER A 10 4.24 -10.82 -15.23
CA SER A 10 4.60 -9.57 -15.88
C SER A 10 4.74 -9.81 -17.37
N THR A 11 4.20 -8.91 -18.18
CA THR A 11 4.32 -8.97 -19.64
C THR A 11 5.77 -8.85 -20.16
N SER A 12 6.72 -8.48 -19.29
CA SER A 12 8.13 -8.28 -19.64
C SER A 12 9.02 -9.54 -19.50
N THR A 13 8.54 -10.60 -18.85
CA THR A 13 9.31 -11.82 -18.64
C THR A 13 8.81 -12.93 -19.55
N LYS A 14 9.53 -13.20 -20.65
CA LYS A 14 9.21 -14.26 -21.62
C LYS A 14 9.30 -15.69 -21.06
N ASP A 15 9.91 -15.89 -19.88
CA ASP A 15 10.24 -17.23 -19.36
C ASP A 15 9.26 -17.78 -18.32
N GLN A 16 8.28 -16.99 -17.84
CA GLN A 16 7.26 -17.45 -16.91
C GLN A 16 5.87 -17.07 -17.42
N THR A 17 5.34 -17.89 -18.30
CA THR A 17 3.95 -17.77 -18.72
C THR A 17 3.01 -18.16 -17.58
N THR A 18 1.80 -17.60 -17.56
CA THR A 18 0.74 -18.01 -16.64
C THR A 18 0.52 -19.53 -16.71
N GLU A 19 0.66 -20.11 -17.90
CA GLU A 19 0.52 -21.54 -18.15
C GLU A 19 1.49 -22.41 -17.35
N ASN A 20 2.77 -22.01 -17.25
CA ASN A 20 3.75 -22.76 -16.47
C ASN A 20 3.43 -22.72 -14.98
N GLN A 21 3.03 -21.55 -14.45
CA GLN A 21 2.59 -21.44 -13.08
C GLN A 21 1.34 -22.31 -12.82
N LEU A 22 0.35 -22.22 -13.69
CA LEU A 22 -0.89 -23.02 -13.58
C LEU A 22 -0.62 -24.52 -13.60
N ARG A 23 0.30 -24.98 -14.49
CA ARG A 23 0.66 -26.39 -14.55
C ARG A 23 1.22 -26.90 -13.23
N GLU A 24 2.12 -26.14 -12.61
CA GLU A 24 2.72 -26.51 -11.33
C GLU A 24 1.71 -26.43 -10.18
N LEU A 25 0.83 -25.42 -10.17
CA LEU A 25 -0.22 -25.30 -9.17
C LEU A 25 -1.24 -26.42 -9.28
N ASN A 26 -1.69 -26.77 -10.48
CA ASN A 26 -2.59 -27.90 -10.71
C ASN A 26 -1.94 -29.23 -10.28
N SER A 27 -0.68 -29.46 -10.65
CA SER A 27 0.07 -30.65 -10.20
C SER A 27 0.18 -30.75 -8.67
N CYS A 28 0.29 -29.59 -7.98
CA CYS A 28 0.24 -29.55 -6.53
C CYS A 28 -1.14 -29.94 -6.00
N CYS A 29 -2.21 -29.41 -6.59
CA CYS A 29 -3.58 -29.73 -6.22
C CYS A 29 -3.89 -31.22 -6.40
N ASP A 30 -3.48 -31.80 -7.52
CA ASP A 30 -3.69 -33.23 -7.84
C ASP A 30 -3.01 -34.12 -6.79
N ARG A 31 -1.77 -33.82 -6.44
CA ARG A 31 -1.02 -34.56 -5.39
C ARG A 31 -1.66 -34.46 -4.01
N MET A 32 -2.28 -33.33 -3.70
CA MET A 32 -2.91 -33.07 -2.39
C MET A 32 -4.39 -33.48 -2.36
N GLY A 33 -4.95 -33.91 -3.48
CA GLY A 33 -6.38 -34.25 -3.58
C GLY A 33 -7.31 -33.05 -3.40
N TYR A 34 -6.89 -31.87 -3.85
CA TYR A 34 -7.65 -30.64 -3.74
C TYR A 34 -8.55 -30.43 -4.96
N GLU A 35 -9.74 -29.86 -4.74
CA GLU A 35 -10.68 -29.47 -5.78
C GLU A 35 -10.47 -27.99 -6.15
N VAL A 36 -10.00 -27.73 -7.37
CA VAL A 36 -9.83 -26.35 -7.86
C VAL A 36 -11.19 -25.79 -8.27
N VAL A 37 -11.71 -24.83 -7.50
CA VAL A 37 -13.02 -24.21 -7.75
C VAL A 37 -12.94 -22.98 -8.61
N LYS A 38 -11.81 -22.25 -8.59
CA LYS A 38 -11.62 -21.04 -9.41
C LYS A 38 -10.14 -20.69 -9.57
N ILE A 39 -9.82 -20.13 -10.73
CA ILE A 39 -8.50 -19.58 -11.06
C ILE A 39 -8.64 -18.06 -11.23
N TYR A 40 -7.75 -17.31 -10.61
CA TYR A 40 -7.66 -15.86 -10.68
C TYR A 40 -6.33 -15.47 -11.31
N GLU A 41 -6.37 -14.74 -12.40
CA GLU A 41 -5.20 -14.38 -13.18
C GLU A 41 -5.08 -12.86 -13.37
N ASP A 42 -3.95 -12.28 -12.95
CA ASP A 42 -3.61 -10.89 -13.21
C ASP A 42 -2.38 -10.80 -14.12
N GLU A 43 -2.50 -10.08 -15.22
CA GLU A 43 -1.38 -9.67 -16.06
C GLU A 43 -0.99 -8.23 -15.72
N VAL A 44 0.29 -8.02 -15.38
CA VAL A 44 0.79 -6.70 -15.01
C VAL A 44 1.81 -6.21 -16.02
N SER A 45 1.46 -5.18 -16.79
CA SER A 45 2.33 -4.52 -17.76
C SER A 45 3.12 -3.38 -17.14
N GLY A 46 4.46 -3.53 -17.05
CA GLY A 46 5.42 -2.45 -16.81
C GLY A 46 5.47 -1.81 -15.43
N ALA A 47 6.54 -1.05 -15.18
CA ALA A 47 6.89 -0.46 -13.88
C ALA A 47 6.03 0.76 -13.46
N LYS A 48 5.14 1.25 -14.31
CA LYS A 48 4.33 2.47 -14.07
C LYS A 48 2.91 2.23 -13.57
N SER A 49 2.51 0.98 -13.51
CA SER A 49 1.13 0.69 -13.17
C SER A 49 1.02 0.45 -11.65
N ARG A 50 0.58 1.47 -10.93
CA ARG A 50 -0.11 1.31 -9.63
C ARG A 50 -1.42 0.57 -9.84
N GLU A 51 -1.33 -0.52 -10.60
CA GLU A 51 -2.47 -1.05 -11.26
C GLU A 51 -3.29 -1.97 -10.44
N LYS A 52 -4.45 -1.75 -10.77
CA LYS A 52 -5.63 -2.56 -10.59
C LYS A 52 -5.24 -4.03 -10.79
N ARG A 53 -5.29 -4.78 -9.72
CA ARG A 53 -5.23 -6.25 -9.72
C ARG A 53 -6.70 -6.73 -9.62
N PRO A 54 -7.44 -6.73 -10.74
CA PRO A 54 -8.88 -7.03 -10.70
C PRO A 54 -9.14 -8.44 -10.21
N ALA A 55 -8.34 -9.42 -10.66
CA ALA A 55 -8.48 -10.79 -10.23
C ALA A 55 -8.12 -10.98 -8.74
N TYR A 56 -7.09 -10.28 -8.25
CA TYR A 56 -6.79 -10.26 -6.82
C TYR A 56 -7.91 -9.64 -5.98
N SER A 57 -8.50 -8.55 -6.47
CA SER A 57 -9.63 -7.92 -5.79
C SER A 57 -10.85 -8.83 -5.74
N GLU A 58 -11.08 -9.58 -6.82
CA GLU A 58 -12.13 -10.60 -6.87
C GLU A 58 -11.84 -11.78 -5.94
N LEU A 59 -10.59 -12.27 -5.92
CA LEU A 59 -10.13 -13.29 -4.98
C LEU A 59 -10.43 -12.90 -3.53
N CYS A 60 -10.09 -11.66 -3.13
CA CYS A 60 -10.35 -11.17 -1.78
C CYS A 60 -11.86 -11.09 -1.45
N LYS A 61 -12.69 -10.70 -2.43
CA LYS A 61 -14.17 -10.71 -2.27
C LYS A 61 -14.71 -12.12 -2.10
N ASP A 62 -14.26 -13.04 -2.93
CA ASP A 62 -14.69 -14.43 -2.88
C ASP A 62 -14.20 -15.14 -1.61
N ALA A 63 -13.01 -14.79 -1.12
CA ALA A 63 -12.50 -15.18 0.20
C ALA A 63 -13.41 -14.68 1.33
N PHE A 64 -13.83 -13.42 1.27
CA PHE A 64 -14.78 -12.88 2.25
C PHE A 64 -16.10 -13.67 2.28
N LEU A 65 -16.54 -14.16 1.12
CA LEU A 65 -17.74 -15.01 0.97
C LEU A 65 -17.49 -16.50 1.26
N LYS A 66 -16.28 -16.88 1.66
CA LYS A 66 -15.87 -18.27 1.95
C LYS A 66 -16.17 -19.24 0.82
N LYS A 67 -15.92 -18.86 -0.44
CA LYS A 67 -16.16 -19.71 -1.61
C LYS A 67 -15.14 -20.84 -1.76
N PHE A 68 -14.01 -20.76 -1.03
CA PHE A 68 -12.95 -21.75 -1.01
C PHE A 68 -12.29 -21.80 0.38
N ASP A 69 -11.59 -22.88 0.68
CA ASP A 69 -10.93 -23.13 1.95
C ASP A 69 -9.47 -22.72 1.94
N ILE A 70 -8.82 -22.77 0.76
CA ILE A 70 -7.40 -22.50 0.60
C ILE A 70 -7.19 -21.66 -0.66
N VAL A 71 -6.25 -20.72 -0.61
CA VAL A 71 -5.71 -20.06 -1.79
C VAL A 71 -4.27 -20.51 -2.01
N ILE A 72 -3.95 -20.88 -3.26
CA ILE A 72 -2.64 -21.38 -3.66
C ILE A 72 -2.05 -20.43 -4.70
N GLY A 73 -0.82 -19.99 -4.47
CA GLY A 73 -0.03 -19.22 -5.42
C GLY A 73 1.37 -19.82 -5.60
N TRP A 74 2.04 -19.41 -6.68
CA TRP A 74 3.38 -19.91 -6.98
C TRP A 74 4.41 -19.45 -5.95
N ASP A 75 4.42 -18.18 -5.62
CA ASP A 75 5.43 -17.51 -4.79
C ASP A 75 4.76 -16.44 -3.93
N VAL A 76 5.30 -16.18 -2.74
CA VAL A 76 4.78 -15.14 -1.80
C VAL A 76 4.65 -13.77 -2.46
N SER A 77 5.55 -13.43 -3.40
CA SER A 77 5.49 -12.16 -4.13
C SER A 77 4.27 -12.01 -5.04
N ARG A 78 3.52 -13.11 -5.30
CA ARG A 78 2.25 -13.03 -6.04
C ARG A 78 1.16 -12.38 -5.21
N PHE A 79 1.13 -12.65 -3.91
CA PHE A 79 0.12 -12.15 -3.00
C PHE A 79 0.36 -10.71 -2.54
N GLY A 80 1.63 -10.25 -2.47
CA GLY A 80 1.97 -8.88 -2.08
C GLY A 80 3.12 -8.30 -2.91
N ARG A 81 3.15 -6.98 -3.09
CA ARG A 81 4.28 -6.25 -3.71
C ARG A 81 5.33 -5.85 -2.69
N SER A 82 4.97 -5.89 -1.43
CA SER A 82 5.83 -5.65 -0.28
C SER A 82 5.52 -6.67 0.79
N MET A 83 6.41 -6.84 1.75
CA MET A 83 6.18 -7.69 2.91
C MET A 83 4.93 -7.23 3.68
N LYS A 84 4.73 -5.93 3.84
CA LYS A 84 3.54 -5.36 4.47
C LYS A 84 2.23 -5.80 3.78
N GLU A 85 2.17 -5.72 2.44
CA GLU A 85 0.99 -6.18 1.71
C GLU A 85 0.77 -7.69 1.88
N PHE A 86 1.85 -8.47 1.87
CA PHE A 86 1.78 -9.91 2.05
C PHE A 86 1.29 -10.28 3.46
N VAL A 87 1.82 -9.66 4.50
CA VAL A 87 1.36 -9.88 5.89
C VAL A 87 -0.12 -9.49 6.04
N SER A 88 -0.53 -8.34 5.48
CA SER A 88 -1.93 -7.92 5.49
C SER A 88 -2.85 -8.91 4.78
N PHE A 89 -2.39 -9.48 3.65
CA PHE A 89 -3.12 -10.52 2.95
C PHE A 89 -3.27 -11.79 3.80
N LEU A 90 -2.16 -12.26 4.39
CA LEU A 90 -2.17 -13.44 5.26
C LEU A 90 -3.11 -13.28 6.45
N SER A 91 -3.05 -12.13 7.13
CA SER A 91 -3.94 -11.82 8.25
C SER A 91 -5.41 -11.82 7.81
N GLY A 92 -5.71 -11.18 6.68
CA GLY A 92 -7.08 -11.17 6.13
C GLY A 92 -7.60 -12.56 5.74
N MET A 93 -6.75 -13.48 5.30
CA MET A 93 -7.12 -14.87 5.02
C MET A 93 -7.32 -15.67 6.32
N ASP A 94 -6.42 -15.51 7.29
CA ASP A 94 -6.50 -16.18 8.60
C ASP A 94 -7.79 -15.77 9.35
N ASP A 95 -8.14 -14.49 9.35
CA ASP A 95 -9.40 -13.97 9.93
C ASP A 95 -10.66 -14.63 9.34
N LYS A 96 -10.56 -15.14 8.12
CA LYS A 96 -11.63 -15.87 7.43
C LYS A 96 -11.50 -17.39 7.56
N GLY A 97 -10.44 -17.87 8.20
CA GLY A 97 -10.14 -19.30 8.30
C GLY A 97 -9.74 -19.90 6.95
N ILE A 98 -9.16 -19.12 6.04
CA ILE A 98 -8.69 -19.57 4.72
C ILE A 98 -7.19 -19.80 4.79
N GLY A 99 -6.77 -21.01 4.39
CA GLY A 99 -5.37 -21.36 4.27
C GLY A 99 -4.70 -20.67 3.08
N VAL A 100 -3.41 -20.40 3.19
CA VAL A 100 -2.58 -19.89 2.10
C VAL A 100 -1.41 -20.82 1.86
N ILE A 101 -1.16 -21.17 0.60
CA ILE A 101 0.00 -21.95 0.17
C ILE A 101 0.80 -21.15 -0.85
N ALA A 102 2.11 -21.02 -0.65
CA ALA A 102 3.06 -20.55 -1.64
C ALA A 102 4.03 -21.69 -1.99
N VAL A 103 3.79 -22.31 -3.14
CA VAL A 103 4.41 -23.61 -3.52
C VAL A 103 5.94 -23.51 -3.56
N LYS A 104 6.49 -22.50 -4.23
CA LYS A 104 7.93 -22.30 -4.36
C LYS A 104 8.63 -22.06 -3.02
N ASN A 105 7.94 -21.44 -2.08
CA ASN A 105 8.53 -21.09 -0.77
C ASN A 105 8.31 -22.18 0.28
N GLY A 106 7.54 -23.24 -0.03
CA GLY A 106 7.15 -24.26 0.95
C GLY A 106 6.32 -23.66 2.11
N LEU A 107 5.61 -22.55 1.86
CA LEU A 107 4.81 -21.89 2.89
C LEU A 107 3.39 -22.47 2.87
N GLU A 108 2.94 -22.92 4.04
CA GLU A 108 1.57 -23.36 4.31
C GLU A 108 1.08 -22.76 5.62
N THR A 109 -0.01 -21.98 5.60
CA THR A 109 -0.43 -21.25 6.80
C THR A 109 -1.26 -22.06 7.79
N PHE A 110 -1.82 -23.16 7.38
CA PHE A 110 -2.69 -24.02 8.22
C PHE A 110 -1.92 -25.04 9.06
N SER A 111 -0.64 -25.30 8.78
CA SER A 111 0.22 -26.13 9.64
C SER A 111 0.64 -25.35 10.89
N SER A 112 1.01 -26.04 11.97
CA SER A 112 1.51 -25.39 13.21
C SER A 112 2.78 -24.57 12.94
N SER A 113 3.68 -25.10 12.12
CA SER A 113 4.90 -24.41 11.68
C SER A 113 4.60 -23.19 10.81
N GLY A 114 3.63 -23.29 9.89
CA GLY A 114 3.21 -22.17 9.06
C GLY A 114 2.58 -21.05 9.87
N ARG A 115 1.70 -21.35 10.82
CA ARG A 115 1.16 -20.35 11.74
C ARG A 115 2.24 -19.66 12.58
N MET A 116 3.24 -20.42 13.03
CA MET A 116 4.39 -19.83 13.73
C MET A 116 5.19 -18.90 12.81
N MET A 117 5.46 -19.32 11.58
CA MET A 117 6.15 -18.50 10.56
C MET A 117 5.40 -17.19 10.29
N MET A 118 4.08 -17.23 10.16
CA MET A 118 3.27 -16.02 9.97
C MET A 118 3.43 -15.04 11.13
N LYS A 119 3.41 -15.52 12.37
CA LYS A 119 3.61 -14.68 13.55
C LYS A 119 5.00 -14.03 13.54
N LEU A 120 6.04 -14.79 13.20
CA LEU A 120 7.41 -14.26 13.08
C LEU A 120 7.54 -13.20 12.00
N ILE A 121 6.93 -13.41 10.84
CA ILE A 121 6.89 -12.42 9.76
C ILE A 121 6.18 -11.15 10.22
N GLY A 122 5.07 -11.26 10.95
CA GLY A 122 4.35 -10.11 11.53
C GLY A 122 5.22 -9.29 12.48
N VAL A 123 5.91 -9.93 13.40
CA VAL A 123 6.84 -9.29 14.36
C VAL A 123 7.99 -8.58 13.61
N LEU A 124 8.56 -9.21 12.60
CA LEU A 124 9.63 -8.60 11.79
C LEU A 124 9.13 -7.34 11.03
N GLU A 125 7.90 -7.34 10.53
CA GLU A 125 7.31 -6.15 9.89
C GLU A 125 7.08 -5.02 10.89
N GLU A 126 6.57 -5.30 12.07
CA GLU A 126 6.42 -4.31 13.14
C GLU A 126 7.77 -3.68 13.49
N TRP A 127 8.79 -4.50 13.69
CA TRP A 127 10.14 -4.02 13.96
C TRP A 127 10.72 -3.15 12.84
N ASN A 128 10.55 -3.56 11.58
CA ASN A 128 10.97 -2.75 10.43
C ASN A 128 10.26 -1.39 10.39
N LEU A 129 8.97 -1.33 10.71
CA LEU A 129 8.22 -0.07 10.78
C LEU A 129 8.72 0.84 11.91
N GLU A 130 9.08 0.29 13.06
CA GLU A 130 9.67 1.05 14.17
C GLU A 130 11.02 1.63 13.78
N MET A 131 11.91 0.84 13.21
CA MET A 131 13.22 1.28 12.71
C MET A 131 13.08 2.38 11.65
N LEU A 132 12.07 2.28 10.76
CA LEU A 132 11.79 3.32 9.76
C LEU A 132 11.32 4.63 10.41
N LYS A 133 10.44 4.55 11.42
CA LYS A 133 10.00 5.72 12.20
C LYS A 133 11.17 6.38 12.91
N GLU A 134 12.03 5.63 13.57
CA GLU A 134 13.22 6.15 14.24
C GLU A 134 14.15 6.88 13.28
N ARG A 135 14.47 6.29 12.12
CA ARG A 135 15.29 6.92 11.09
C ARG A 135 14.67 8.22 10.57
N THR A 136 13.36 8.21 10.35
CA THR A 136 12.62 9.39 9.88
C THR A 136 12.67 10.49 10.93
N ASN A 137 12.40 10.17 12.19
CA ASN A 137 12.42 11.12 13.30
C ASN A 137 13.84 11.71 13.51
N ALA A 138 14.88 10.88 13.46
CA ALA A 138 16.26 11.33 13.52
C ALA A 138 16.62 12.26 12.35
N GLY A 139 16.14 11.94 11.13
CA GLY A 139 16.31 12.81 9.95
C GLY A 139 15.60 14.15 10.11
N LEU A 140 14.36 14.16 10.59
CA LEU A 140 13.60 15.37 10.88
C LEU A 140 14.27 16.23 11.96
N ALA A 141 14.71 15.61 13.07
CA ALA A 141 15.43 16.29 14.14
C ALA A 141 16.70 16.99 13.63
N ARG A 142 17.50 16.29 12.79
CA ARG A 142 18.68 16.87 12.14
C ARG A 142 18.32 18.06 11.24
N THR A 143 17.24 17.95 10.48
CA THR A 143 16.76 19.00 9.57
C THR A 143 16.34 20.25 10.36
N VAL A 144 15.65 20.08 11.49
CA VAL A 144 15.29 21.16 12.41
C VAL A 144 16.53 21.78 13.06
N ALA A 145 17.48 20.96 13.51
CA ALA A 145 18.74 21.45 14.11
C ALA A 145 19.56 22.29 13.12
N ASN A 146 19.47 21.99 11.81
CA ASN A 146 20.08 22.79 10.75
C ASN A 146 19.27 24.06 10.39
N GLY A 147 18.26 24.43 11.18
CA GLY A 147 17.49 25.66 11.01
C GLY A 147 16.39 25.58 9.94
N THR A 148 16.15 24.43 9.34
CA THR A 148 15.11 24.26 8.32
C THR A 148 13.74 24.16 9.00
N LYS A 149 12.81 25.04 8.65
CA LYS A 149 11.41 24.93 9.09
C LYS A 149 10.71 23.83 8.32
N LEU A 150 10.21 22.85 9.05
CA LEU A 150 9.40 21.76 8.49
C LEU A 150 7.97 22.23 8.23
N GLY A 151 7.30 21.52 7.32
CA GLY A 151 5.90 21.77 6.98
C GLY A 151 5.72 22.54 5.68
N ARG A 152 4.47 22.92 5.41
CA ARG A 152 4.11 23.67 4.19
C ARG A 152 4.70 25.07 4.23
N LYS A 153 5.39 25.48 3.16
CA LYS A 153 5.91 26.84 3.01
C LYS A 153 4.77 27.84 3.14
N SER A 154 5.03 28.93 3.91
CA SER A 154 4.06 30.01 4.05
C SER A 154 3.83 30.69 2.71
N VAL A 155 2.58 30.88 2.33
CA VAL A 155 2.20 31.69 1.17
C VAL A 155 2.39 33.18 1.42
N LEU A 156 2.51 33.59 2.71
CA LEU A 156 2.75 34.99 3.12
C LEU A 156 4.24 35.31 3.03
N THR A 157 4.74 35.52 1.81
CA THR A 157 6.11 36.01 1.61
C THR A 157 6.25 37.49 2.09
N PRO A 158 7.47 37.99 2.35
CA PRO A 158 7.68 39.39 2.74
C PRO A 158 7.07 40.39 1.75
N SER A 159 7.12 40.12 0.45
CA SER A 159 6.53 40.94 -0.60
C SER A 159 5.00 40.97 -0.51
N ILE A 160 4.39 39.80 -0.33
CA ILE A 160 2.94 39.70 -0.19
C ILE A 160 2.45 40.35 1.09
N LYS A 161 3.15 40.19 2.21
CA LYS A 161 2.82 40.87 3.48
C LYS A 161 2.82 42.38 3.32
N ARG A 162 3.84 42.94 2.65
CA ARG A 162 3.94 44.37 2.36
C ARG A 162 2.76 44.84 1.51
N LYS A 163 2.46 44.14 0.41
CA LYS A 163 1.31 44.44 -0.48
C LYS A 163 -0.03 44.41 0.27
N ILE A 164 -0.23 43.45 1.18
CA ILE A 164 -1.44 43.39 2.03
C ILE A 164 -1.58 44.65 2.91
N LEU A 165 -0.49 45.09 3.53
CA LEU A 165 -0.50 46.29 4.37
C LEU A 165 -0.79 47.55 3.55
N ASP A 166 -0.17 47.70 2.39
CA ASP A 166 -0.39 48.85 1.47
C ASP A 166 -1.85 48.92 1.02
N LEU A 167 -2.41 47.79 0.57
CA LEU A 167 -3.82 47.73 0.15
C LEU A 167 -4.78 48.02 1.34
N LYS A 168 -4.43 47.56 2.52
CA LYS A 168 -5.23 47.83 3.73
C LYS A 168 -5.20 49.29 4.11
N GLY A 169 -4.02 49.93 4.04
CA GLY A 169 -3.85 51.39 4.25
C GLY A 169 -4.67 52.23 3.26
N ASN A 170 -4.85 51.73 2.03
CA ASN A 170 -5.67 52.38 1.01
C ASN A 170 -7.19 52.09 1.14
N GLY A 171 -7.64 51.48 2.26
CA GLY A 171 -9.05 51.25 2.54
C GLY A 171 -9.66 50.00 1.86
N SER A 172 -8.85 49.16 1.23
CA SER A 172 -9.36 47.95 0.55
C SER A 172 -9.98 46.97 1.52
N SER A 173 -11.07 46.31 1.11
CA SER A 173 -11.70 45.25 1.87
C SER A 173 -10.82 43.96 1.90
N ILE A 174 -10.93 43.15 2.96
CA ILE A 174 -10.17 41.90 3.08
C ILE A 174 -10.44 40.97 1.89
N ARG A 175 -11.63 41.00 1.31
CA ARG A 175 -11.99 40.23 0.14
C ARG A 175 -11.21 40.70 -1.10
N ASN A 176 -11.22 41.98 -1.38
CA ASN A 176 -10.50 42.56 -2.52
C ASN A 176 -8.98 42.34 -2.39
N ILE A 177 -8.43 42.49 -1.16
CA ILE A 177 -7.02 42.20 -0.89
C ILE A 177 -6.70 40.73 -1.20
N ALA A 178 -7.54 39.80 -0.75
CA ALA A 178 -7.34 38.36 -0.98
C ALA A 178 -7.35 38.01 -2.48
N ASP A 179 -8.28 38.58 -3.22
CA ASP A 179 -8.40 38.40 -4.67
C ASP A 179 -7.20 38.97 -5.41
N GLU A 180 -6.73 40.18 -5.02
CA GLU A 180 -5.61 40.86 -5.68
C GLU A 180 -4.23 40.21 -5.40
N VAL A 181 -4.03 39.67 -4.19
CA VAL A 181 -2.78 38.99 -3.83
C VAL A 181 -2.82 37.47 -4.13
N GLY A 182 -3.97 36.95 -4.57
CA GLY A 182 -4.14 35.53 -4.91
C GLY A 182 -4.03 34.57 -3.72
N ILE A 183 -4.46 35.01 -2.53
CA ILE A 183 -4.36 34.21 -1.29
C ILE A 183 -5.74 34.06 -0.65
N ASN A 184 -5.91 32.95 0.09
CA ASN A 184 -7.13 32.70 0.84
C ASN A 184 -7.44 33.86 1.82
N ARG A 185 -8.70 34.32 1.81
CA ARG A 185 -9.22 35.40 2.68
C ARG A 185 -8.86 35.21 4.17
N GLY A 186 -8.96 33.98 4.67
CA GLY A 186 -8.62 33.66 6.07
C GLY A 186 -7.13 33.84 6.39
N ALA A 187 -6.23 33.69 5.40
CA ALA A 187 -4.81 33.97 5.59
C ALA A 187 -4.53 35.48 5.69
N VAL A 188 -5.19 36.28 4.85
CA VAL A 188 -5.12 37.76 4.92
C VAL A 188 -5.67 38.26 6.24
N GLN A 189 -6.84 37.76 6.66
CA GLN A 189 -7.46 38.17 7.92
C GLN A 189 -6.58 37.88 9.13
N ARG A 190 -6.05 36.66 9.25
CA ARG A 190 -5.14 36.27 10.35
C ARG A 190 -3.87 37.07 10.35
N PHE A 191 -3.32 37.42 9.19
CA PHE A 191 -2.14 38.28 9.11
C PHE A 191 -2.42 39.68 9.63
N LEU A 192 -3.54 40.29 9.22
CA LEU A 192 -3.93 41.64 9.66
C LEU A 192 -4.33 41.74 11.14
N GLN A 193 -4.67 40.59 11.78
CA GLN A 193 -4.93 40.53 13.23
C GLN A 193 -3.66 40.56 14.10
N VAL A 194 -2.50 40.21 13.51
CA VAL A 194 -1.23 40.06 14.21
C VAL A 194 -0.24 41.14 13.79
N ALA A 195 -0.53 41.91 12.74
CA ALA A 195 0.29 43.02 12.23
C ALA A 195 -0.11 44.37 12.82
#